data_2eb4f93b9bd7f3d963d610d7f5bec827
#
_entry.id   2eb4f93b9bd7f3d963d610d7f5bec827
#
_cell.length_a   1.000
_cell.length_b   1.000
_cell.length_c   1.000
_cell.angle_alpha   90.00
_cell.angle_beta   90.00
_cell.angle_gamma   90.00
#
_symmetry.space_group_name_H-M   'P 1'
#
loop_
_entity.id
_entity.type
_entity.pdbx_description
1 polymer ?
#
loop_
_entity_poly.entity_id
_entity_poly.type
_entity_poly.pdbx_seq_one_letter_code
_entity_poly.pdbx_strand_id
1 'polypeptide(L)'
;MNLVAAEKAAIAAARAAGKIMRDNWHSPKQVNEFDVHDIKLELDVRCQKTIEKLLGKAFPEIPLLGEEGCSGDMNAPYRWVVDPIDGTVNYFYGMPHAAVSIALQATAIGSPIAEIGVIYDPFTDELWTARHGGKTKLNGRVVHASKRTKVGDAVIAMGFSKSRENMERSIPHLNRLARRAKKIRIMGSAALELAYVASGRLDAYIERTINIWDIAAGGLMVECSGGEMCLNKLPDGRFRMCADNGLLRRKMQIGELLKV
;
A
#
# COMPACT_ATOMS: atom_id res chain seq x y z
N MET A 1 9.87 -5.95 -21.63
CA MET A 1 10.22 -5.73 -20.20
C MET A 1 10.61 -7.05 -19.55
N ASN A 2 11.75 -7.08 -18.85
CA ASN A 2 12.14 -8.26 -18.04
C ASN A 2 11.63 -8.10 -16.62
N LEU A 3 10.46 -8.66 -16.32
CA LEU A 3 9.79 -8.52 -15.01
C LEU A 3 10.59 -9.17 -13.86
N VAL A 4 11.39 -10.21 -14.15
CA VAL A 4 12.24 -10.84 -13.12
C VAL A 4 13.36 -9.91 -12.69
N ALA A 5 14.01 -9.24 -13.64
CA ALA A 5 15.05 -8.26 -13.35
C ALA A 5 14.46 -7.03 -12.63
N ALA A 6 13.28 -6.56 -13.04
CA ALA A 6 12.58 -5.45 -12.43
C ALA A 6 12.17 -5.75 -10.98
N GLU A 7 11.63 -6.94 -10.68
CA GLU A 7 11.32 -7.37 -9.31
C GLU A 7 12.58 -7.40 -8.42
N LYS A 8 13.71 -7.92 -8.94
CA LYS A 8 14.98 -7.92 -8.21
C LYS A 8 15.48 -6.50 -7.90
N ALA A 9 15.35 -5.57 -8.85
CA ALA A 9 15.72 -4.18 -8.64
C ALA A 9 14.81 -3.50 -7.58
N ALA A 10 13.50 -3.72 -7.64
CA ALA A 10 12.55 -3.21 -6.67
C ALA A 10 12.81 -3.76 -5.26
N ILE A 11 13.13 -5.05 -5.12
CA ILE A 11 13.51 -5.65 -3.84
C ILE A 11 14.78 -5.01 -3.28
N ALA A 12 15.81 -4.83 -4.11
CA ALA A 12 17.06 -4.18 -3.68
C ALA A 12 16.81 -2.74 -3.22
N ALA A 13 15.98 -1.99 -3.96
CA ALA A 13 15.61 -0.62 -3.63
C ALA A 13 14.80 -0.55 -2.33
N ALA A 14 13.79 -1.41 -2.15
CA ALA A 14 12.98 -1.47 -0.93
C ALA A 14 13.82 -1.79 0.31
N ARG A 15 14.73 -2.78 0.21
CA ARG A 15 15.65 -3.12 1.31
C ARG A 15 16.63 -1.99 1.63
N ALA A 16 17.11 -1.25 0.63
CA ALA A 16 18.00 -0.10 0.83
C ALA A 16 17.28 1.04 1.58
N ALA A 17 16.06 1.38 1.18
CA ALA A 17 15.24 2.37 1.87
C ALA A 17 14.88 1.89 3.29
N GLY A 18 14.44 0.65 3.46
CA GLY A 18 14.15 0.08 4.78
C GLY A 18 15.38 0.04 5.71
N LYS A 19 16.60 -0.13 5.16
CA LYS A 19 17.83 0.03 5.94
C LYS A 19 17.99 1.46 6.45
N ILE A 20 17.73 2.46 5.62
CA ILE A 20 17.74 3.87 6.02
C ILE A 20 16.73 4.11 7.15
N MET A 21 15.52 3.56 7.05
CA MET A 21 14.50 3.66 8.11
C MET A 21 15.02 3.07 9.42
N ARG A 22 15.57 1.86 9.42
CA ARG A 22 16.12 1.21 10.63
C ARG A 22 17.29 1.97 11.23
N ASP A 23 18.25 2.38 10.41
CA ASP A 23 19.46 3.10 10.86
C ASP A 23 19.10 4.44 11.54
N ASN A 24 17.97 5.06 11.17
CA ASN A 24 17.50 6.33 11.71
C ASN A 24 16.34 6.17 12.72
N TRP A 25 16.00 4.95 13.13
CA TRP A 25 14.85 4.69 13.98
C TRP A 25 14.90 5.44 15.33
N HIS A 26 16.06 5.46 15.96
CA HIS A 26 16.28 6.11 17.25
C HIS A 26 16.81 7.56 17.12
N SER A 27 17.04 8.03 15.90
CA SER A 27 17.52 9.40 15.67
C SER A 27 16.37 10.41 15.77
N PRO A 28 16.66 11.67 16.14
CA PRO A 28 15.68 12.76 16.03
C PRO A 28 15.13 12.85 14.61
N LYS A 29 13.81 12.97 14.48
CA LYS A 29 13.13 13.07 13.18
C LYS A 29 13.08 14.53 12.75
N GLN A 30 13.66 14.86 11.60
CA GLN A 30 13.51 16.18 10.98
C GLN A 30 12.21 16.21 10.20
N VAL A 31 11.33 17.14 10.57
CA VAL A 31 10.01 17.32 9.96
C VAL A 31 10.09 18.43 8.93
N ASN A 32 9.70 18.15 7.69
CA ASN A 32 9.59 19.14 6.61
C ASN A 32 8.23 19.84 6.65
N GLU A 33 7.14 19.09 6.86
CA GLU A 33 5.79 19.60 6.97
C GLU A 33 5.08 18.88 8.12
N PHE A 34 4.35 19.65 8.92
CA PHE A 34 3.54 19.14 10.02
C PHE A 34 2.12 19.68 9.88
N ASP A 35 1.17 18.81 9.53
CA ASP A 35 -0.24 19.15 9.43
C ASP A 35 -1.06 18.33 10.45
N VAL A 36 -2.33 18.69 10.64
CA VAL A 36 -3.22 18.07 11.66
C VAL A 36 -3.33 16.55 11.52
N HIS A 37 -3.20 16.04 10.29
CA HIS A 37 -3.37 14.61 10.00
C HIS A 37 -2.22 14.02 9.17
N ASP A 38 -1.12 14.76 8.97
CA ASP A 38 0.01 14.34 8.16
C ASP A 38 1.35 14.86 8.67
N ILE A 39 2.39 14.10 8.44
CA ILE A 39 3.77 14.45 8.77
C ILE A 39 4.64 14.03 7.60
N LYS A 40 5.43 14.97 7.06
CA LYS A 40 6.47 14.67 6.06
C LYS A 40 7.83 14.84 6.69
N LEU A 41 8.65 13.86 6.56
CA LEU A 41 10.00 13.84 7.10
C LEU A 41 11.03 14.06 6.01
N GLU A 42 12.19 14.61 6.36
CA GLU A 42 13.36 14.62 5.47
C GLU A 42 13.74 13.19 5.05
N LEU A 43 13.44 12.23 5.90
CA LEU A 43 13.75 10.83 5.68
C LEU A 43 12.95 10.23 4.51
N ASP A 44 11.68 10.62 4.31
CA ASP A 44 10.84 10.18 3.18
C ASP A 44 11.53 10.56 1.86
N VAL A 45 11.94 11.83 1.74
CA VAL A 45 12.67 12.32 0.57
C VAL A 45 13.99 11.57 0.35
N ARG A 46 14.74 11.28 1.42
CA ARG A 46 16.02 10.55 1.34
C ARG A 46 15.80 9.09 0.94
N CYS A 47 14.77 8.45 1.44
CA CYS A 47 14.38 7.10 1.04
C CYS A 47 13.97 7.08 -0.43
N GLN A 48 13.11 8.01 -0.88
CA GLN A 48 12.70 8.08 -2.28
C GLN A 48 13.88 8.31 -3.23
N LYS A 49 14.79 9.24 -2.94
CA LYS A 49 16.01 9.47 -3.75
C LYS A 49 16.88 8.21 -3.85
N THR A 50 16.97 7.43 -2.79
CA THR A 50 17.72 6.17 -2.80
C THR A 50 17.06 5.13 -3.70
N ILE A 51 15.73 4.99 -3.61
CA ILE A 51 14.93 4.10 -4.48
C ILE A 51 15.08 4.54 -5.94
N GLU A 52 14.89 5.82 -6.23
CA GLU A 52 15.00 6.40 -7.58
C GLU A 52 16.39 6.16 -8.20
N LYS A 53 17.46 6.38 -7.45
CA LYS A 53 18.83 6.11 -7.88
C LYS A 53 19.04 4.64 -8.27
N LEU A 54 18.53 3.70 -7.47
CA LEU A 54 18.72 2.27 -7.71
C LEU A 54 17.88 1.78 -8.88
N LEU A 55 16.61 2.20 -8.96
CA LEU A 55 15.72 1.87 -10.05
C LEU A 55 16.15 2.51 -11.37
N GLY A 56 16.51 3.80 -11.35
CA GLY A 56 16.99 4.51 -12.53
C GLY A 56 18.34 3.99 -13.06
N LYS A 57 19.21 3.44 -12.20
CA LYS A 57 20.41 2.74 -12.66
C LYS A 57 20.10 1.45 -13.41
N ALA A 58 19.07 0.72 -12.99
CA ALA A 58 18.67 -0.57 -13.57
C ALA A 58 17.75 -0.40 -14.79
N PHE A 59 16.91 0.62 -14.79
CA PHE A 59 15.87 0.89 -15.78
C PHE A 59 15.76 2.41 -16.02
N PRO A 60 16.75 3.05 -16.70
CA PRO A 60 16.78 4.50 -16.85
C PRO A 60 15.65 5.08 -17.69
N GLU A 61 14.99 4.24 -18.51
CA GLU A 61 13.86 4.61 -19.36
C GLU A 61 12.52 4.64 -18.63
N ILE A 62 12.46 4.12 -17.38
CA ILE A 62 11.19 4.02 -16.65
C ILE A 62 11.07 5.17 -15.65
N PRO A 63 10.10 6.07 -15.83
CA PRO A 63 9.83 7.18 -14.93
C PRO A 63 9.37 6.68 -13.56
N LEU A 64 9.46 7.54 -12.55
CA LEU A 64 9.00 7.28 -11.20
C LEU A 64 7.91 8.29 -10.80
N LEU A 65 6.79 7.77 -10.33
CA LEU A 65 5.73 8.48 -9.63
C LEU A 65 5.85 8.14 -8.13
N GLY A 66 6.36 9.06 -7.34
CA GLY A 66 6.49 8.88 -5.89
C GLY A 66 5.62 9.86 -5.10
N GLU A 67 5.42 9.56 -3.83
CA GLU A 67 4.76 10.47 -2.90
C GLU A 67 5.52 11.80 -2.79
N GLU A 68 6.87 11.75 -2.77
CA GLU A 68 7.75 12.89 -2.62
C GLU A 68 8.15 13.54 -3.95
N GLY A 69 7.40 13.25 -5.03
CA GLY A 69 7.61 13.84 -6.34
C GLY A 69 7.79 12.82 -7.46
N CYS A 70 7.85 13.35 -8.68
CA CYS A 70 7.91 12.55 -9.90
C CYS A 70 9.21 12.82 -10.66
N SER A 71 9.70 11.84 -11.40
CA SER A 71 10.83 11.98 -12.33
C SER A 71 10.60 11.22 -13.62
N GLY A 72 11.10 11.77 -14.76
CA GLY A 72 11.01 11.17 -16.08
C GLY A 72 9.69 11.48 -16.81
N ASP A 73 9.50 10.83 -17.97
CA ASP A 73 8.32 11.03 -18.83
C ASP A 73 7.15 10.16 -18.37
N MET A 74 6.14 10.76 -17.73
CA MET A 74 4.94 10.06 -17.24
C MET A 74 4.06 9.44 -18.33
N ASN A 75 4.32 9.72 -19.63
CA ASN A 75 3.64 9.07 -20.75
C ASN A 75 4.31 7.76 -21.19
N ALA A 76 5.44 7.38 -20.58
CA ALA A 76 6.10 6.11 -20.86
C ALA A 76 5.15 4.90 -20.62
N PRO A 77 5.32 3.78 -21.36
CA PRO A 77 4.43 2.62 -21.26
C PRO A 77 4.46 1.91 -19.88
N TYR A 78 5.50 2.19 -19.07
CA TYR A 78 5.65 1.72 -17.71
C TYR A 78 6.11 2.85 -16.82
N ARG A 79 5.75 2.79 -15.53
CA ARG A 79 6.27 3.68 -14.49
C ARG A 79 6.45 2.94 -13.18
N TRP A 80 7.45 3.34 -12.41
CA TRP A 80 7.52 2.99 -11.00
C TRP A 80 6.52 3.82 -10.21
N VAL A 81 5.86 3.20 -9.24
CA VAL A 81 4.97 3.87 -8.28
C VAL A 81 5.50 3.55 -6.90
N VAL A 82 5.84 4.60 -6.13
CA VAL A 82 6.66 4.45 -4.91
C VAL A 82 6.06 5.24 -3.76
N ASP A 83 5.87 4.56 -2.63
CA ASP A 83 5.77 5.18 -1.32
C ASP A 83 7.05 4.81 -0.53
N PRO A 84 7.90 5.79 -0.22
CA PRO A 84 9.17 5.53 0.46
C PRO A 84 9.01 5.12 1.92
N ILE A 85 7.98 5.63 2.61
CA ILE A 85 7.65 5.30 4.01
C ILE A 85 6.12 5.36 4.21
N ASP A 86 5.40 4.33 3.76
CA ASP A 86 3.98 4.21 4.10
C ASP A 86 3.81 4.02 5.61
N GLY A 87 3.06 4.90 6.24
CA GLY A 87 2.93 4.97 7.68
C GLY A 87 3.92 5.95 8.35
N THR A 88 4.21 7.10 7.71
CA THR A 88 5.11 8.15 8.21
C THR A 88 4.75 8.62 9.61
N VAL A 89 3.46 8.77 9.93
CA VAL A 89 3.00 9.14 11.28
C VAL A 89 3.40 8.07 12.30
N ASN A 90 3.21 6.79 11.99
CA ASN A 90 3.65 5.70 12.87
C ASN A 90 5.16 5.76 13.10
N TYR A 91 5.92 5.91 12.01
CA TYR A 91 7.36 6.01 12.07
C TYR A 91 7.83 7.19 12.92
N PHE A 92 7.21 8.36 12.75
CA PHE A 92 7.53 9.56 13.53
C PHE A 92 7.34 9.34 15.03
N TYR A 93 6.22 8.74 15.42
CA TYR A 93 5.90 8.46 16.84
C TYR A 93 6.59 7.21 17.42
N GLY A 94 7.48 6.56 16.66
CA GLY A 94 8.20 5.37 17.14
C GLY A 94 7.33 4.11 17.22
N MET A 95 6.26 4.04 16.43
CA MET A 95 5.48 2.82 16.25
C MET A 95 6.07 2.01 15.09
N PRO A 96 6.56 0.76 15.29
CA PRO A 96 7.23 -0.03 14.27
C PRO A 96 6.20 -0.66 13.30
N HIS A 97 5.39 0.18 12.66
CA HIS A 97 4.36 -0.20 11.69
C HIS A 97 4.37 0.77 10.52
N ALA A 98 5.38 0.63 9.69
CA ALA A 98 5.60 1.39 8.47
C ALA A 98 6.38 0.54 7.47
N ALA A 99 6.21 0.78 6.18
CA ALA A 99 6.81 -0.03 5.13
C ALA A 99 7.27 0.80 3.93
N VAL A 100 8.14 0.22 3.10
CA VAL A 100 8.45 0.69 1.76
C VAL A 100 7.53 -0.02 0.78
N SER A 101 6.84 0.73 -0.07
CA SER A 101 5.96 0.21 -1.12
C SER A 101 6.47 0.60 -2.50
N ILE A 102 6.71 -0.38 -3.38
CA ILE A 102 7.19 -0.17 -4.76
C ILE A 102 6.36 -1.04 -5.71
N ALA A 103 5.77 -0.42 -6.73
CA ALA A 103 5.13 -1.12 -7.83
C ALA A 103 5.73 -0.72 -9.17
N LEU A 104 5.76 -1.64 -10.12
CA LEU A 104 5.92 -1.34 -11.53
C LEU A 104 4.54 -1.41 -12.18
N GLN A 105 4.09 -0.32 -12.79
CA GLN A 105 2.77 -0.18 -13.35
C GLN A 105 2.83 -0.01 -14.86
N ALA A 106 2.00 -0.75 -15.61
CA ALA A 106 1.75 -0.51 -17.03
C ALA A 106 0.76 0.65 -17.18
N THR A 107 1.09 1.63 -18.02
CA THR A 107 0.28 2.85 -18.23
C THR A 107 -0.66 2.74 -19.42
N ALA A 108 -0.38 1.85 -20.37
CA ALA A 108 -1.00 1.79 -21.70
C ALA A 108 -2.44 1.23 -21.75
N ILE A 109 -2.98 0.71 -20.65
CA ILE A 109 -4.26 -0.01 -20.65
C ILE A 109 -5.25 0.68 -19.70
N GLY A 110 -5.61 1.93 -19.92
CA GLY A 110 -6.77 2.61 -19.27
C GLY A 110 -7.10 2.34 -17.77
N SER A 111 -6.59 1.28 -17.23
CA SER A 111 -6.59 0.92 -15.80
C SER A 111 -5.15 0.67 -15.37
N PRO A 112 -4.71 1.27 -14.29
CA PRO A 112 -3.35 1.12 -13.79
C PRO A 112 -3.15 -0.29 -13.19
N ILE A 113 -2.74 -1.24 -14.02
CA ILE A 113 -2.42 -2.60 -13.57
C ILE A 113 -0.95 -2.62 -13.13
N ALA A 114 -0.70 -3.01 -11.90
CA ALA A 114 0.66 -3.27 -11.43
C ALA A 114 1.15 -4.61 -12.00
N GLU A 115 2.32 -4.59 -12.63
CA GLU A 115 3.01 -5.78 -13.13
C GLU A 115 3.86 -6.44 -12.04
N ILE A 116 4.36 -5.61 -11.11
CA ILE A 116 5.16 -6.03 -9.97
C ILE A 116 4.72 -5.23 -8.76
N GLY A 117 4.67 -5.89 -7.61
CA GLY A 117 4.50 -5.28 -6.30
C GLY A 117 5.56 -5.80 -5.33
N VAL A 118 6.18 -4.89 -4.60
CA VAL A 118 7.12 -5.15 -3.52
C VAL A 118 6.73 -4.29 -2.32
N ILE A 119 6.50 -4.92 -1.17
CA ILE A 119 6.31 -4.25 0.12
C ILE A 119 7.33 -4.83 1.10
N TYR A 120 8.05 -3.96 1.79
CA TYR A 120 9.05 -4.36 2.76
C TYR A 120 8.82 -3.66 4.10
N ASP A 121 8.51 -4.45 5.12
CA ASP A 121 8.51 -4.02 6.51
C ASP A 121 9.93 -4.17 7.08
N PRO A 122 10.65 -3.07 7.36
CA PRO A 122 12.01 -3.14 7.85
C PRO A 122 12.10 -3.54 9.34
N PHE A 123 11.01 -3.48 10.09
CA PHE A 123 11.03 -3.75 11.54
C PHE A 123 10.87 -5.24 11.83
N THR A 124 10.11 -5.95 11.00
CA THR A 124 9.89 -7.40 11.12
C THR A 124 10.73 -8.21 10.12
N ASP A 125 11.45 -7.54 9.20
CA ASP A 125 12.15 -8.12 8.05
C ASP A 125 11.22 -8.98 7.18
N GLU A 126 9.97 -8.53 7.01
CA GLU A 126 8.99 -9.16 6.15
C GLU A 126 8.97 -8.50 4.76
N LEU A 127 9.18 -9.31 3.74
CA LEU A 127 9.20 -8.90 2.34
C LEU A 127 8.07 -9.61 1.58
N TRP A 128 7.07 -8.86 1.16
CA TRP A 128 6.04 -9.34 0.25
C TRP A 128 6.40 -8.99 -1.18
N THR A 129 6.19 -9.95 -2.07
CA THR A 129 6.40 -9.77 -3.52
C THR A 129 5.28 -10.42 -4.30
N ALA A 130 4.87 -9.77 -5.40
CA ALA A 130 3.94 -10.32 -6.38
C ALA A 130 4.33 -9.89 -7.80
N ARG A 131 4.02 -10.75 -8.78
CA ARG A 131 4.02 -10.42 -10.22
C ARG A 131 2.64 -10.72 -10.77
N HIS A 132 2.18 -9.90 -11.68
CA HIS A 132 0.90 -10.09 -12.36
C HIS A 132 0.81 -11.51 -12.96
N GLY A 133 -0.33 -12.17 -12.75
CA GLY A 133 -0.53 -13.58 -13.13
C GLY A 133 0.22 -14.61 -12.28
N GLY A 134 1.02 -14.18 -11.29
CA GLY A 134 1.77 -15.04 -10.38
C GLY A 134 1.08 -15.30 -9.05
N LYS A 135 1.88 -15.59 -8.03
CA LYS A 135 1.44 -15.78 -6.64
C LYS A 135 2.12 -14.77 -5.73
N THR A 136 1.41 -14.28 -4.73
CA THR A 136 2.00 -13.48 -3.66
C THR A 136 2.89 -14.34 -2.78
N LYS A 137 4.07 -13.80 -2.45
CA LYS A 137 5.03 -14.47 -1.57
C LYS A 137 5.40 -13.55 -0.41
N LEU A 138 5.52 -14.14 0.78
CA LEU A 138 6.13 -13.53 1.97
C LEU A 138 7.45 -14.23 2.24
N ASN A 139 8.56 -13.49 2.21
CA ASN A 139 9.91 -14.04 2.36
C ASN A 139 10.16 -15.28 1.48
N GLY A 140 9.72 -15.20 0.21
CA GLY A 140 9.86 -16.26 -0.79
C GLY A 140 8.84 -17.39 -0.68
N ARG A 141 8.04 -17.48 0.37
CA ARG A 141 7.00 -18.51 0.55
C ARG A 141 5.65 -18.02 0.05
N VAL A 142 4.94 -18.83 -0.73
CA VAL A 142 3.60 -18.48 -1.22
C VAL A 142 2.64 -18.31 -0.05
N VAL A 143 1.87 -17.21 -0.09
CA VAL A 143 0.81 -16.91 0.87
C VAL A 143 -0.52 -16.74 0.15
N HIS A 144 -1.60 -16.82 0.89
CA HIS A 144 -2.97 -16.72 0.38
C HIS A 144 -3.82 -15.83 1.28
N ALA A 145 -4.79 -15.17 0.68
CA ALA A 145 -5.87 -14.51 1.42
C ALA A 145 -6.63 -15.53 2.28
N SER A 146 -7.28 -15.05 3.33
CA SER A 146 -8.00 -15.91 4.27
C SER A 146 -9.19 -16.60 3.60
N LYS A 147 -9.64 -17.72 4.19
CA LYS A 147 -10.84 -18.46 3.74
C LYS A 147 -12.07 -18.20 4.64
N ARG A 148 -12.05 -17.15 5.46
CA ARG A 148 -13.17 -16.80 6.34
C ARG A 148 -14.38 -16.32 5.51
N THR A 149 -15.55 -16.88 5.77
CA THR A 149 -16.77 -16.60 5.01
C THR A 149 -17.81 -15.83 5.81
N LYS A 150 -17.60 -15.62 7.13
CA LYS A 150 -18.52 -14.91 8.00
C LYS A 150 -17.88 -13.61 8.49
N VAL A 151 -18.61 -12.51 8.42
CA VAL A 151 -18.16 -11.21 8.93
C VAL A 151 -17.84 -11.27 10.42
N GLY A 152 -18.60 -12.05 11.19
CA GLY A 152 -18.40 -12.25 12.63
C GLY A 152 -17.07 -12.94 13.00
N ASP A 153 -16.40 -13.58 12.05
CA ASP A 153 -15.07 -14.19 12.25
C ASP A 153 -13.94 -13.32 11.67
N ALA A 154 -14.30 -12.23 10.98
CA ALA A 154 -13.35 -11.41 10.22
C ALA A 154 -12.67 -10.35 11.07
N VAL A 155 -11.39 -10.14 10.82
CA VAL A 155 -10.62 -8.97 11.26
C VAL A 155 -10.50 -8.01 10.08
N ILE A 156 -11.10 -6.83 10.21
CA ILE A 156 -11.22 -5.84 9.12
C ILE A 156 -10.40 -4.61 9.51
N ALA A 157 -9.54 -4.15 8.61
CA ALA A 157 -8.86 -2.87 8.75
C ALA A 157 -9.66 -1.75 8.06
N MET A 158 -9.59 -0.55 8.61
CA MET A 158 -10.15 0.67 8.02
C MET A 158 -9.14 1.80 8.12
N GLY A 159 -8.90 2.47 6.99
CA GLY A 159 -8.18 3.73 6.98
C GLY A 159 -9.13 4.93 7.07
N PHE A 160 -8.60 6.03 7.60
CA PHE A 160 -9.30 7.30 7.69
C PHE A 160 -8.52 8.35 6.93
N SER A 161 -9.16 8.90 5.92
CA SER A 161 -8.65 10.02 5.16
C SER A 161 -8.37 11.23 6.08
N LYS A 162 -7.37 12.01 5.72
CA LYS A 162 -6.96 13.27 6.36
C LYS A 162 -8.07 14.36 6.34
N SER A 163 -9.16 14.19 5.59
CA SER A 163 -10.28 15.13 5.47
C SER A 163 -11.36 14.83 6.52
N ARG A 164 -11.76 15.89 7.27
CA ARG A 164 -12.86 15.83 8.25
C ARG A 164 -14.15 15.29 7.63
N GLU A 165 -14.52 15.75 6.44
CA GLU A 165 -15.72 15.29 5.72
C GLU A 165 -15.67 13.78 5.43
N ASN A 166 -14.54 13.28 4.93
CA ASN A 166 -14.37 11.85 4.66
C ASN A 166 -14.38 11.02 5.95
N MET A 167 -13.83 11.56 7.04
CA MET A 167 -13.87 10.92 8.35
C MET A 167 -15.33 10.79 8.84
N GLU A 168 -16.09 11.87 8.82
CA GLU A 168 -17.50 11.88 9.23
C GLU A 168 -18.35 10.90 8.40
N ARG A 169 -18.08 10.79 7.10
CA ARG A 169 -18.74 9.80 6.22
C ARG A 169 -18.30 8.36 6.49
N SER A 170 -17.13 8.14 7.07
CA SER A 170 -16.61 6.80 7.39
C SER A 170 -17.12 6.26 8.72
N ILE A 171 -17.43 7.12 9.70
CA ILE A 171 -17.89 6.75 11.05
C ILE A 171 -19.13 5.83 11.06
N PRO A 172 -20.20 6.09 10.28
CA PRO A 172 -21.36 5.19 10.26
C PRO A 172 -21.01 3.76 9.80
N HIS A 173 -20.08 3.65 8.84
CA HIS A 173 -19.62 2.34 8.35
C HIS A 173 -18.73 1.64 9.37
N LEU A 174 -17.83 2.37 10.04
CA LEU A 174 -17.06 1.86 11.16
C LEU A 174 -17.98 1.28 12.25
N ASN A 175 -18.97 2.07 12.69
CA ASN A 175 -19.92 1.64 13.73
C ASN A 175 -20.67 0.36 13.32
N ARG A 176 -21.16 0.29 12.08
CA ARG A 176 -21.84 -0.90 11.56
C ARG A 176 -20.93 -2.12 11.50
N LEU A 177 -19.69 -1.97 11.00
CA LEU A 177 -18.74 -3.07 10.90
C LEU A 177 -18.23 -3.51 12.27
N ALA A 178 -17.99 -2.57 13.19
CA ALA A 178 -17.53 -2.88 14.54
C ALA A 178 -18.51 -3.75 15.34
N ARG A 179 -19.82 -3.62 15.08
CA ARG A 179 -20.87 -4.46 15.70
C ARG A 179 -20.99 -5.85 15.09
N ARG A 180 -20.42 -6.09 13.90
CA ARG A 180 -20.61 -7.31 13.12
C ARG A 180 -19.33 -8.13 12.94
N ALA A 181 -18.18 -7.46 12.84
CA ALA A 181 -16.91 -8.10 12.65
C ALA A 181 -16.32 -8.63 13.97
N LYS A 182 -15.41 -9.59 13.87
CA LYS A 182 -14.65 -10.09 15.03
C LYS A 182 -13.87 -8.96 15.69
N LYS A 183 -13.17 -8.17 14.90
CA LYS A 183 -12.42 -6.98 15.32
C LYS A 183 -12.24 -6.00 14.17
N ILE A 184 -12.18 -4.72 14.51
CA ILE A 184 -11.70 -3.67 13.61
C ILE A 184 -10.28 -3.28 14.00
N ARG A 185 -9.50 -2.87 13.01
CA ARG A 185 -8.17 -2.31 13.16
C ARG A 185 -8.09 -0.97 12.42
N ILE A 186 -7.32 -0.05 12.95
CA ILE A 186 -6.91 1.20 12.31
C ILE A 186 -5.42 1.26 12.57
N MET A 187 -4.60 0.92 11.57
CA MET A 187 -3.18 0.63 11.79
C MET A 187 -2.27 1.70 11.21
N GLY A 188 -2.72 2.44 10.17
CA GLY A 188 -2.04 3.62 9.63
C GLY A 188 -0.87 3.32 8.69
N SER A 189 -0.88 2.15 8.03
CA SER A 189 0.02 1.79 6.94
C SER A 189 -0.78 0.97 5.92
N ALA A 190 -1.20 1.60 4.84
CA ALA A 190 -2.05 0.98 3.83
C ALA A 190 -1.36 -0.19 3.12
N ALA A 191 -0.08 -0.05 2.82
CA ALA A 191 0.73 -1.10 2.21
C ALA A 191 0.78 -2.35 3.11
N LEU A 192 1.03 -2.18 4.42
CA LEU A 192 1.03 -3.33 5.36
C LEU A 192 -0.36 -3.93 5.53
N GLU A 193 -1.41 -3.11 5.61
CA GLU A 193 -2.78 -3.61 5.73
C GLU A 193 -3.18 -4.44 4.51
N LEU A 194 -2.80 -4.02 3.29
CA LEU A 194 -2.98 -4.79 2.06
C LEU A 194 -2.14 -6.08 2.04
N ALA A 195 -0.87 -6.00 2.44
CA ALA A 195 0.00 -7.17 2.57
C ALA A 195 -0.55 -8.18 3.59
N TYR A 196 -1.19 -7.70 4.66
CA TYR A 196 -1.86 -8.55 5.65
C TYR A 196 -3.14 -9.18 5.13
N VAL A 197 -3.91 -8.49 4.28
CA VAL A 197 -5.04 -9.11 3.56
C VAL A 197 -4.52 -10.20 2.63
N ALA A 198 -3.47 -9.92 1.84
CA ALA A 198 -2.87 -10.89 0.92
C ALA A 198 -2.28 -12.12 1.62
N SER A 199 -1.87 -12.02 2.89
CA SER A 199 -1.34 -13.13 3.69
C SER A 199 -2.34 -13.73 4.68
N GLY A 200 -3.62 -13.33 4.63
CA GLY A 200 -4.70 -13.88 5.45
C GLY A 200 -4.66 -13.48 6.93
N ARG A 201 -3.82 -12.50 7.31
CA ARG A 201 -3.76 -11.91 8.65
C ARG A 201 -4.94 -10.98 8.91
N LEU A 202 -5.36 -10.23 7.87
CA LEU A 202 -6.60 -9.47 7.80
C LEU A 202 -7.53 -10.11 6.77
N ASP A 203 -8.82 -9.83 6.88
CA ASP A 203 -9.84 -10.33 5.96
C ASP A 203 -10.30 -9.28 4.95
N ALA A 204 -10.18 -8.02 5.32
CA ALA A 204 -10.44 -6.88 4.45
C ALA A 204 -9.70 -5.63 4.94
N TYR A 205 -9.45 -4.71 3.99
CA TYR A 205 -9.03 -3.34 4.23
C TYR A 205 -9.89 -2.39 3.40
N ILE A 206 -10.36 -1.30 4.02
CA ILE A 206 -11.31 -0.37 3.41
C ILE A 206 -10.84 1.05 3.66
N GLU A 207 -10.77 1.86 2.60
CA GLU A 207 -10.48 3.29 2.71
C GLU A 207 -11.25 4.13 1.69
N ARG A 208 -11.70 5.33 2.12
CA ARG A 208 -12.51 6.21 1.27
C ARG A 208 -11.69 7.12 0.36
N THR A 209 -10.46 7.41 0.74
CA THR A 209 -9.61 8.33 -0.02
C THR A 209 -8.15 7.98 0.22
N ILE A 210 -7.47 7.50 -0.81
CA ILE A 210 -6.12 6.97 -0.76
C ILE A 210 -5.39 7.25 -2.07
N ASN A 211 -4.08 7.37 -2.03
CA ASN A 211 -3.27 7.63 -3.22
C ASN A 211 -2.87 6.32 -3.91
N ILE A 212 -2.40 6.45 -5.15
CA ILE A 212 -2.00 5.27 -5.93
C ILE A 212 -0.74 4.59 -5.37
N TRP A 213 0.20 5.34 -4.81
CA TRP A 213 1.44 4.81 -4.26
C TRP A 213 1.22 3.96 -3.00
N ASP A 214 0.18 4.26 -2.22
CA ASP A 214 -0.21 3.49 -1.03
C ASP A 214 -0.74 2.10 -1.41
N ILE A 215 -1.33 1.94 -2.61
CA ILE A 215 -2.16 0.78 -2.95
C ILE A 215 -1.66 -0.04 -4.16
N ALA A 216 -0.81 0.52 -5.02
CA ALA A 216 -0.44 -0.16 -6.27
C ALA A 216 0.23 -1.52 -6.04
N ALA A 217 1.19 -1.60 -5.14
CA ALA A 217 1.87 -2.85 -4.82
C ALA A 217 0.96 -3.82 -4.06
N GLY A 218 0.30 -3.32 -3.01
CA GLY A 218 -0.55 -4.14 -2.15
C GLY A 218 -1.80 -4.67 -2.85
N GLY A 219 -2.41 -3.89 -3.74
CA GLY A 219 -3.55 -4.31 -4.55
C GLY A 219 -3.23 -5.52 -5.42
N LEU A 220 -2.10 -5.49 -6.14
CA LEU A 220 -1.62 -6.64 -6.90
C LEU A 220 -1.41 -7.87 -5.99
N MET A 221 -0.85 -7.68 -4.80
CA MET A 221 -0.63 -8.78 -3.86
C MET A 221 -1.94 -9.43 -3.42
N VAL A 222 -2.97 -8.64 -3.15
CA VAL A 222 -4.31 -9.14 -2.78
C VAL A 222 -4.87 -10.00 -3.91
N GLU A 223 -4.84 -9.53 -5.15
CA GLU A 223 -5.33 -10.28 -6.32
C GLU A 223 -4.52 -11.56 -6.55
N CYS A 224 -3.18 -11.49 -6.51
CA CYS A 224 -2.29 -12.65 -6.67
C CYS A 224 -2.36 -13.67 -5.52
N SER A 225 -3.01 -13.33 -4.40
CA SER A 225 -3.23 -14.23 -3.26
C SER A 225 -4.62 -14.89 -3.26
N GLY A 226 -5.48 -14.54 -4.23
CA GLY A 226 -6.86 -15.04 -4.33
C GLY A 226 -7.88 -14.15 -3.62
N GLY A 227 -7.51 -12.96 -3.20
CA GLY A 227 -8.42 -11.91 -2.76
C GLY A 227 -8.96 -11.08 -3.93
N GLU A 228 -9.75 -10.07 -3.62
CA GLU A 228 -10.33 -9.15 -4.60
C GLU A 228 -10.05 -7.70 -4.22
N MET A 229 -9.76 -6.88 -5.23
CA MET A 229 -9.58 -5.45 -5.12
C MET A 229 -10.73 -4.71 -5.83
N CYS A 230 -11.33 -3.74 -5.16
CA CYS A 230 -12.30 -2.81 -5.74
C CYS A 230 -11.77 -1.40 -5.60
N LEU A 231 -11.63 -0.72 -6.73
CA LEU A 231 -11.13 0.65 -6.81
C LEU A 231 -12.13 1.53 -7.54
N ASN A 232 -12.41 2.70 -6.97
CA ASN A 232 -13.16 3.77 -7.62
C ASN A 232 -12.30 5.03 -7.63
N LYS A 233 -11.90 5.48 -8.82
CA LYS A 233 -11.13 6.71 -8.99
C LYS A 233 -12.00 7.92 -8.66
N LEU A 234 -11.48 8.83 -7.86
CA LEU A 234 -12.11 10.09 -7.49
C LEU A 234 -11.73 11.22 -8.47
N PRO A 235 -12.50 12.32 -8.53
CA PRO A 235 -12.22 13.44 -9.44
C PRO A 235 -10.85 14.09 -9.21
N ASP A 236 -10.32 14.03 -7.99
CA ASP A 236 -9.00 14.55 -7.60
C ASP A 236 -7.83 13.60 -7.90
N GLY A 237 -8.11 12.47 -8.55
CA GLY A 237 -7.11 11.48 -8.94
C GLY A 237 -6.81 10.41 -7.88
N ARG A 238 -7.27 10.59 -6.65
CA ARG A 238 -7.19 9.60 -5.58
C ARG A 238 -8.20 8.46 -5.79
N PHE A 239 -8.20 7.50 -4.87
CA PHE A 239 -9.04 6.32 -4.98
C PHE A 239 -9.86 6.08 -3.72
N ARG A 240 -11.02 5.48 -3.90
CA ARG A 240 -11.79 4.83 -2.87
C ARG A 240 -11.64 3.33 -3.08
N MET A 241 -11.35 2.59 -2.01
CA MET A 241 -10.99 1.19 -2.16
C MET A 241 -11.61 0.27 -1.10
N CYS A 242 -11.74 -1.00 -1.50
CA CYS A 242 -11.91 -2.13 -0.63
C CYS A 242 -11.10 -3.30 -1.18
N ALA A 243 -10.18 -3.81 -0.38
CA ALA A 243 -9.52 -5.08 -0.59
C ALA A 243 -10.08 -6.11 0.37
N ASP A 244 -10.38 -7.32 -0.08
CA ASP A 244 -10.88 -8.37 0.78
C ASP A 244 -10.48 -9.77 0.27
N ASN A 245 -10.80 -10.80 1.04
CA ASN A 245 -10.46 -12.18 0.71
C ASN A 245 -11.32 -12.81 -0.41
N GLY A 246 -12.10 -12.03 -1.17
CA GLY A 246 -13.01 -12.48 -2.22
C GLY A 246 -14.33 -13.10 -1.73
N LEU A 247 -14.51 -13.28 -0.41
CA LEU A 247 -15.68 -13.98 0.17
C LEU A 247 -16.55 -13.10 1.03
N LEU A 248 -16.11 -11.89 1.40
CA LEU A 248 -16.76 -11.06 2.41
C LEU A 248 -17.38 -9.78 1.88
N ARG A 249 -16.98 -9.25 0.71
CA ARG A 249 -17.39 -7.93 0.21
C ARG A 249 -18.89 -7.70 0.29
N ARG A 250 -19.69 -8.58 -0.33
CA ARG A 250 -21.17 -8.45 -0.32
C ARG A 250 -21.76 -8.55 1.08
N LYS A 251 -21.15 -9.37 1.94
CA LYS A 251 -21.62 -9.61 3.31
C LYS A 251 -21.31 -8.44 4.25
N MET A 252 -20.26 -7.66 3.97
CA MET A 252 -19.91 -6.47 4.74
C MET A 252 -20.90 -5.31 4.54
N GLN A 253 -21.67 -5.31 3.44
CA GLN A 253 -22.65 -4.27 3.12
C GLN A 253 -22.04 -2.87 3.04
N ILE A 254 -20.89 -2.77 2.38
CA ILE A 254 -20.12 -1.54 2.22
C ILE A 254 -20.37 -0.84 0.87
N GLY A 255 -21.38 -1.26 0.11
CA GLY A 255 -21.67 -0.72 -1.22
C GLY A 255 -21.81 0.80 -1.26
N GLU A 256 -22.43 1.40 -0.25
CA GLU A 256 -22.54 2.86 -0.13
C GLU A 256 -21.20 3.54 0.18
N LEU A 257 -20.31 2.86 0.90
CA LEU A 257 -18.96 3.37 1.19
C LEU A 257 -18.11 3.45 -0.08
N LEU A 258 -18.40 2.59 -1.06
CA LEU A 258 -17.69 2.53 -2.34
C LEU A 258 -18.38 3.34 -3.46
N LYS A 259 -19.58 3.86 -3.24
CA LYS A 259 -20.25 4.76 -4.22
C LYS A 259 -19.59 6.14 -4.22
N VAL A 260 -19.46 6.72 -5.41
CA VAL A 260 -18.97 8.09 -5.65
C VAL A 260 -20.03 9.10 -5.23
#